data_1ea9683b67d0db2789593fd1bddb9b5c
#
_entry.id   1ea9683b67d0db2789593fd1bddb9b5c
#
_cell.length_a   1.000
_cell.length_b   1.000
_cell.length_c   1.000
_cell.angle_alpha   90.00
_cell.angle_beta   90.00
_cell.angle_gamma   90.00
#
_symmetry.space_group_name_H-M   'P 1'
#
loop_
_entity.id
_entity.type
_entity.pdbx_description
1 polymer ?
#
loop_
_entity_poly.entity_id
_entity_poly.type
_entity_poly.pdbx_seq_one_letter_code
_entity_poly.pdbx_strand_id
1 'polypeptide(L)'
;MFTAKVYTVMIGSLSGTMEEVFTAKEVVRKYNQTNAESSGKLFLPVEWSMKPEDLQKVDVLIGIVGNWIDKPEFIEDCVKAGKKVLLFFNAFQDPKNTIQSEHDEVETFKERMEGKCRCVDYRTSQEFSEVLMGEMENLH
;
A
#
# COMPACT_ATOMS: atom_id res chain seq x y z
N MET A 1 -27.33 6.96 11.29
CA MET A 1 -26.16 7.88 11.25
C MET A 1 -25.19 7.51 12.36
N PHE A 2 -23.89 7.55 12.09
CA PHE A 2 -22.86 7.26 13.07
C PHE A 2 -21.67 8.20 12.89
N THR A 3 -20.81 8.28 13.92
CA THR A 3 -19.60 9.09 13.89
C THR A 3 -18.37 8.19 13.75
N ALA A 4 -17.41 8.60 12.93
CA ALA A 4 -16.19 7.86 12.74
C ALA A 4 -15.00 8.80 12.57
N LYS A 5 -13.80 8.34 12.97
CA LYS A 5 -12.55 8.99 12.60
C LYS A 5 -12.26 8.66 11.15
N VAL A 6 -11.94 9.68 10.36
CA VAL A 6 -11.62 9.49 8.95
C VAL A 6 -10.11 9.55 8.76
N TYR A 7 -9.56 8.46 8.22
CA TYR A 7 -8.14 8.37 7.86
C TYR A 7 -8.03 8.48 6.35
N THR A 8 -7.19 9.38 5.88
CA THR A 8 -6.94 9.55 4.45
C THR A 8 -5.91 8.54 3.99
N VAL A 9 -6.25 7.73 2.99
CA VAL A 9 -5.40 6.65 2.49
C VAL A 9 -5.02 6.94 1.04
N MET A 10 -3.72 7.01 0.76
CA MET A 10 -3.22 7.12 -0.60
C MET A 10 -2.80 5.73 -1.06
N ILE A 11 -3.34 5.28 -2.19
CA ILE A 11 -3.06 3.95 -2.74
C ILE A 11 -2.39 4.14 -4.08
N GLY A 12 -1.23 3.53 -4.26
CA GLY A 12 -0.52 3.67 -5.51
C GLY A 12 0.34 2.48 -5.88
N SER A 13 0.56 2.37 -7.19
CA SER A 13 1.46 1.38 -7.76
C SER A 13 2.82 2.01 -7.97
N LEU A 14 3.85 1.33 -7.50
CA LEU A 14 5.24 1.73 -7.73
C LEU A 14 5.83 1.00 -8.94
N SER A 15 5.04 0.14 -9.59
CA SER A 15 5.54 -0.78 -10.62
C SER A 15 4.51 -1.13 -11.68
N GLY A 16 3.57 -0.26 -12.00
CA GLY A 16 2.54 -0.56 -12.99
C GLY A 16 1.53 -1.62 -12.56
N THR A 17 1.37 -1.87 -11.26
CA THR A 17 0.45 -2.86 -10.70
C THR A 17 -0.96 -2.28 -10.55
N MET A 18 -1.55 -1.82 -11.67
CA MET A 18 -2.84 -1.12 -11.63
C MET A 18 -4.00 -2.01 -11.19
N GLU A 19 -3.94 -3.29 -11.52
CA GLU A 19 -4.98 -4.22 -11.13
C GLU A 19 -5.07 -4.33 -9.60
N GLU A 20 -3.94 -4.39 -8.93
CA GLU A 20 -3.88 -4.42 -7.48
C GLU A 20 -4.35 -3.10 -6.87
N VAL A 21 -4.13 -1.97 -7.55
CA VAL A 21 -4.64 -0.68 -7.08
C VAL A 21 -6.17 -0.70 -7.05
N PHE A 22 -6.82 -1.21 -8.09
CA PHE A 22 -8.27 -1.36 -8.12
C PHE A 22 -8.75 -2.30 -7.01
N THR A 23 -8.06 -3.41 -6.84
CA THR A 23 -8.38 -4.37 -5.78
C THR A 23 -8.26 -3.72 -4.40
N ALA A 24 -7.22 -2.94 -4.18
CA ALA A 24 -7.01 -2.24 -2.91
C ALA A 24 -8.16 -1.27 -2.62
N LYS A 25 -8.59 -0.51 -3.61
CA LYS A 25 -9.73 0.41 -3.45
C LYS A 25 -11.01 -0.33 -3.07
N GLU A 26 -11.25 -1.50 -3.68
CA GLU A 26 -12.40 -2.32 -3.35
C GLU A 26 -12.32 -2.88 -1.92
N VAL A 27 -11.14 -3.29 -1.49
CA VAL A 27 -10.94 -3.77 -0.12
C VAL A 27 -11.24 -2.66 0.89
N VAL A 28 -10.74 -1.45 0.62
CA VAL A 28 -11.01 -0.29 1.48
C VAL A 28 -12.51 -0.01 1.55
N ARG A 29 -13.18 -0.03 0.40
CA ARG A 29 -14.64 0.18 0.35
C ARG A 29 -15.39 -0.87 1.17
N LYS A 30 -15.03 -2.13 1.02
CA LYS A 30 -15.66 -3.22 1.78
C LYS A 30 -15.40 -3.09 3.27
N TYR A 31 -14.19 -2.73 3.65
CA TYR A 31 -13.87 -2.49 5.06
C TYR A 31 -14.78 -1.42 5.63
N ASN A 32 -14.91 -0.29 4.94
CA ASN A 32 -15.75 0.81 5.40
C ASN A 32 -17.21 0.38 5.54
N GLN A 33 -17.72 -0.33 4.53
CA GLN A 33 -19.12 -0.77 4.52
C GLN A 33 -19.43 -1.73 5.67
N THR A 34 -18.50 -2.61 5.99
CA THR A 34 -18.71 -3.68 6.98
C THR A 34 -18.31 -3.25 8.39
N ASN A 35 -17.27 -2.43 8.54
CA ASN A 35 -16.65 -2.20 9.85
C ASN A 35 -16.63 -0.74 10.33
N ALA A 36 -16.96 0.26 9.48
CA ALA A 36 -16.80 1.65 9.89
C ALA A 36 -17.64 2.00 11.12
N GLU A 37 -18.88 1.57 11.14
CA GLU A 37 -19.78 1.85 12.27
C GLU A 37 -19.29 1.19 13.56
N SER A 38 -18.96 -0.10 13.49
CA SER A 38 -18.52 -0.85 14.67
C SER A 38 -17.13 -0.46 15.15
N SER A 39 -16.22 -0.16 14.24
CA SER A 39 -14.84 0.21 14.59
C SER A 39 -14.66 1.70 14.92
N GLY A 40 -15.57 2.55 14.43
CA GLY A 40 -15.42 3.99 14.53
C GLY A 40 -14.35 4.56 13.63
N LYS A 41 -13.92 3.82 12.59
CA LYS A 41 -12.88 4.23 11.64
C LYS A 41 -13.39 4.11 10.23
N LEU A 42 -13.11 5.13 9.42
CA LEU A 42 -13.43 5.13 8.00
C LEU A 42 -12.19 5.54 7.24
N PHE A 43 -11.85 4.78 6.19
CA PHE A 43 -10.68 5.07 5.37
C PHE A 43 -11.11 5.70 4.05
N LEU A 44 -10.63 6.91 3.79
CA LEU A 44 -10.97 7.68 2.61
C LEU A 44 -9.84 7.59 1.59
N PRO A 45 -10.04 6.87 0.47
CA PRO A 45 -9.01 6.78 -0.58
C PRO A 45 -8.85 8.12 -1.27
N VAL A 46 -7.60 8.52 -1.52
CA VAL A 46 -7.27 9.72 -2.28
C VAL A 46 -6.32 9.35 -3.41
N GLU A 47 -6.26 10.21 -4.42
CA GLU A 47 -5.42 9.98 -5.59
C GLU A 47 -3.93 10.01 -5.24
N TRP A 48 -3.17 9.20 -5.96
CA TRP A 48 -1.72 9.14 -5.81
C TRP A 48 -1.10 10.49 -6.17
N SER A 49 -0.26 11.02 -5.30
CA SER A 49 0.44 12.28 -5.53
C SER A 49 1.77 12.27 -4.78
N MET A 50 2.80 12.82 -5.42
CA MET A 50 4.10 13.01 -4.78
C MET A 50 4.31 14.45 -4.34
N LYS A 51 3.30 15.29 -4.49
CA LYS A 51 3.39 16.70 -4.09
C LYS A 51 3.38 16.82 -2.57
N PRO A 52 4.30 17.58 -1.97
CA PRO A 52 4.35 17.74 -0.51
C PRO A 52 3.07 18.22 0.12
N GLU A 53 2.35 19.13 -0.55
CA GLU A 53 1.09 19.65 -0.03
C GLU A 53 -0.01 18.59 0.03
N ASP A 54 -0.01 17.65 -0.89
CA ASP A 54 -0.97 16.54 -0.87
C ASP A 54 -0.60 15.50 0.18
N LEU A 55 0.71 15.27 0.35
CA LEU A 55 1.21 14.31 1.33
C LEU A 55 0.90 14.70 2.77
N GLN A 56 0.84 16.00 3.05
CA GLN A 56 0.51 16.48 4.39
C GLN A 56 -0.86 16.01 4.87
N LYS A 57 -1.76 15.74 3.94
CA LYS A 57 -3.14 15.33 4.24
C LYS A 57 -3.30 13.80 4.33
N VAL A 58 -2.26 13.05 4.04
CA VAL A 58 -2.31 11.59 4.00
C VAL A 58 -1.93 11.01 5.35
N ASP A 59 -2.79 10.13 5.85
CA ASP A 59 -2.51 9.41 7.10
C ASP A 59 -1.83 8.06 6.85
N VAL A 60 -2.25 7.37 5.79
CA VAL A 60 -1.74 6.03 5.46
C VAL A 60 -1.38 5.98 3.99
N LEU A 61 -0.20 5.44 3.69
CA LEU A 61 0.25 5.19 2.34
C LEU A 61 0.29 3.69 2.07
N ILE A 62 -0.43 3.25 1.04
CA ILE A 62 -0.40 1.86 0.59
C ILE A 62 0.34 1.84 -0.74
N GLY A 63 1.53 1.26 -0.75
CA GLY A 63 2.36 1.13 -1.94
C GLY A 63 2.43 -0.31 -2.40
N ILE A 64 2.24 -0.54 -3.69
CA ILE A 64 2.23 -1.87 -4.28
C ILE A 64 3.40 -1.99 -5.23
N VAL A 65 4.26 -2.97 -4.99
CA VAL A 65 5.50 -3.17 -5.74
C VAL A 65 5.44 -4.50 -6.50
N GLY A 66 5.63 -4.43 -7.81
CA GLY A 66 5.69 -5.61 -8.67
C GLY A 66 7.13 -6.00 -8.99
N ASN A 67 7.41 -6.24 -10.28
CA ASN A 67 8.71 -6.73 -10.73
C ASN A 67 9.80 -5.66 -10.85
N TRP A 68 9.42 -4.39 -10.74
CA TRP A 68 10.34 -3.26 -10.79
C TRP A 68 9.81 -2.16 -9.89
N ILE A 69 10.60 -1.13 -9.63
CA ILE A 69 10.17 -0.03 -8.77
C ILE A 69 10.61 1.30 -9.35
N ASP A 70 9.69 2.28 -9.30
CA ASP A 70 9.94 3.65 -9.71
C ASP A 70 10.00 4.54 -8.46
N LYS A 71 11.03 5.36 -8.38
CA LYS A 71 11.22 6.38 -7.33
C LYS A 71 11.08 5.84 -5.90
N PRO A 72 11.91 4.85 -5.53
CA PRO A 72 11.84 4.29 -4.17
C PRO A 72 12.13 5.31 -3.08
N GLU A 73 12.87 6.39 -3.38
CA GLU A 73 13.20 7.45 -2.43
C GLU A 73 11.96 8.15 -1.88
N PHE A 74 10.90 8.22 -2.69
CA PHE A 74 9.63 8.82 -2.27
C PHE A 74 9.06 8.09 -1.06
N ILE A 75 9.10 6.76 -1.07
CA ILE A 75 8.61 5.94 0.03
C ILE A 75 9.47 6.13 1.28
N GLU A 76 10.79 6.18 1.09
CA GLU A 76 11.71 6.41 2.20
C GLU A 76 11.45 7.76 2.87
N ASP A 77 11.17 8.78 2.07
CA ASP A 77 10.84 10.12 2.57
C ASP A 77 9.53 10.12 3.35
N CYS A 78 8.53 9.37 2.90
CA CYS A 78 7.26 9.25 3.61
C CYS A 78 7.45 8.60 4.99
N VAL A 79 8.27 7.57 5.06
CA VAL A 79 8.58 6.91 6.34
C VAL A 79 9.29 7.89 7.28
N LYS A 80 10.27 8.64 6.76
CA LYS A 80 11.00 9.64 7.56
C LYS A 80 10.09 10.76 8.06
N ALA A 81 9.05 11.09 7.28
CA ALA A 81 8.07 12.10 7.65
C ALA A 81 7.05 11.60 8.69
N GLY A 82 7.17 10.35 9.13
CA GLY A 82 6.29 9.80 10.14
C GLY A 82 4.96 9.27 9.61
N LYS A 83 4.82 9.12 8.31
CA LYS A 83 3.60 8.57 7.72
C LYS A 83 3.52 7.06 7.97
N LYS A 84 2.30 6.55 8.14
CA LYS A 84 2.07 5.11 8.22
C LYS A 84 2.18 4.54 6.81
N VAL A 85 3.14 3.67 6.57
CA VAL A 85 3.40 3.10 5.25
C VAL A 85 3.19 1.60 5.29
N LEU A 86 2.37 1.08 4.36
CA LEU A 86 2.17 -0.34 4.14
C LEU A 86 2.66 -0.66 2.73
N LEU A 87 3.63 -1.55 2.62
CA LEU A 87 4.17 -1.98 1.33
C LEU A 87 3.78 -3.43 1.05
N PHE A 88 3.24 -3.66 -0.13
CA PHE A 88 2.84 -4.99 -0.59
C PHE A 88 3.69 -5.37 -1.77
N PHE A 89 4.41 -6.49 -1.66
CA PHE A 89 5.34 -6.96 -2.68
C PHE A 89 4.78 -8.20 -3.36
N ASN A 90 4.70 -8.16 -4.69
CA ASN A 90 4.31 -9.33 -5.47
C ASN A 90 5.47 -10.34 -5.46
N ALA A 91 5.28 -11.44 -4.74
CA ALA A 91 6.29 -12.49 -4.62
C ALA A 91 6.28 -13.48 -5.78
N PHE A 92 5.27 -13.39 -6.66
CA PHE A 92 5.23 -14.23 -7.86
C PHE A 92 6.17 -13.64 -8.91
N GLN A 93 7.08 -14.47 -9.41
CA GLN A 93 7.98 -14.08 -10.48
C GLN A 93 7.67 -14.89 -11.73
N ASP A 94 7.36 -14.19 -12.83
CA ASP A 94 7.24 -14.81 -14.15
C ASP A 94 8.63 -14.77 -14.79
N PRO A 95 9.30 -15.93 -14.98
CA PRO A 95 10.65 -15.94 -15.58
C PRO A 95 10.72 -15.31 -16.95
N LYS A 96 9.60 -15.29 -17.68
CA LYS A 96 9.54 -14.69 -19.03
C LYS A 96 9.49 -13.18 -19.00
N ASN A 97 8.97 -12.59 -17.94
CA ASN A 97 8.75 -11.15 -17.83
C ASN A 97 9.58 -10.48 -16.74
N THR A 98 10.47 -11.23 -16.09
CA THR A 98 11.31 -10.68 -15.01
C THR A 98 12.69 -10.35 -15.55
N ILE A 99 13.11 -9.09 -15.37
CA ILE A 99 14.45 -8.62 -15.69
C ILE A 99 15.26 -8.67 -14.41
N GLN A 100 16.37 -9.40 -14.41
CA GLN A 100 17.12 -9.68 -13.18
C GLN A 100 17.60 -8.42 -12.47
N SER A 101 18.08 -7.42 -13.20
CA SER A 101 18.53 -6.17 -12.58
C SER A 101 17.39 -5.40 -11.91
N GLU A 102 16.20 -5.43 -12.48
CA GLU A 102 15.03 -4.80 -11.88
C GLU A 102 14.58 -5.56 -10.64
N HIS A 103 14.62 -6.89 -10.70
CA HIS A 103 14.28 -7.74 -9.56
C HIS A 103 15.25 -7.48 -8.39
N ASP A 104 16.54 -7.40 -8.66
CA ASP A 104 17.55 -7.13 -7.64
C ASP A 104 17.34 -5.77 -6.98
N GLU A 105 16.90 -4.78 -7.76
CA GLU A 105 16.57 -3.45 -7.24
C GLU A 105 15.38 -3.49 -6.28
N VAL A 106 14.35 -4.26 -6.63
CA VAL A 106 13.19 -4.46 -5.76
C VAL A 106 13.60 -5.17 -4.46
N GLU A 107 14.39 -6.22 -4.55
CA GLU A 107 14.84 -6.96 -3.37
C GLU A 107 15.71 -6.07 -2.45
N THR A 108 16.58 -5.25 -3.03
CA THR A 108 17.39 -4.31 -2.26
C THR A 108 16.51 -3.28 -1.54
N PHE A 109 15.51 -2.74 -2.23
CA PHE A 109 14.56 -1.82 -1.63
C PHE A 109 13.79 -2.48 -0.48
N LYS A 110 13.31 -3.70 -0.70
CA LYS A 110 12.57 -4.45 0.31
C LYS A 110 13.42 -4.65 1.58
N GLU A 111 14.67 -5.05 1.41
CA GLU A 111 15.59 -5.23 2.53
C GLU A 111 15.78 -3.94 3.33
N ARG A 112 15.90 -2.81 2.63
CA ARG A 112 16.05 -1.51 3.29
C ARG A 112 14.81 -1.11 4.06
N MET A 113 13.63 -1.48 3.57
CA MET A 113 12.36 -1.05 4.16
C MET A 113 11.88 -1.97 5.28
N GLU A 114 12.34 -3.20 5.32
CA GLU A 114 12.02 -4.12 6.41
C GLU A 114 12.55 -3.55 7.73
N GLY A 115 11.67 -3.50 8.74
CA GLY A 115 12.00 -2.88 10.02
C GLY A 115 11.73 -1.38 10.09
N LYS A 116 11.51 -0.71 8.95
CA LYS A 116 11.17 0.72 8.90
C LYS A 116 9.68 0.95 8.69
N CYS A 117 9.03 0.03 7.99
CA CYS A 117 7.59 0.07 7.78
C CYS A 117 7.08 -1.36 7.60
N ARG A 118 5.76 -1.52 7.51
CA ARG A 118 5.15 -2.84 7.33
C ARG A 118 5.32 -3.29 5.88
N CYS A 119 5.98 -4.44 5.68
CA CYS A 119 6.18 -5.06 4.36
C CYS A 119 5.47 -6.40 4.34
N VAL A 120 4.62 -6.63 3.34
CA VAL A 120 3.82 -7.85 3.22
C VAL A 120 3.96 -8.40 1.81
N ASP A 121 4.21 -9.71 1.70
CA ASP A 121 4.28 -10.40 0.41
C ASP A 121 2.92 -10.97 0.04
N TYR A 122 2.62 -11.01 -1.25
CA TYR A 122 1.45 -11.69 -1.79
C TYR A 122 1.82 -12.35 -3.12
N ARG A 123 1.06 -13.37 -3.52
CA ARG A 123 1.31 -14.09 -4.78
C ARG A 123 0.15 -14.03 -5.74
N THR A 124 -1.07 -13.88 -5.24
CA THR A 124 -2.29 -13.84 -6.07
C THR A 124 -3.12 -12.63 -5.68
N SER A 125 -4.04 -12.25 -6.56
CA SER A 125 -4.98 -11.15 -6.29
C SER A 125 -5.84 -11.46 -5.05
N GLN A 126 -6.24 -12.71 -4.88
CA GLN A 126 -7.02 -13.11 -3.72
C GLN A 126 -6.22 -12.98 -2.44
N GLU A 127 -4.97 -13.45 -2.45
CA GLU A 127 -4.09 -13.33 -1.28
C GLU A 127 -3.85 -11.86 -0.95
N PHE A 128 -3.63 -11.02 -1.98
CA PHE A 128 -3.48 -9.58 -1.78
C PHE A 128 -4.68 -8.98 -1.05
N SER A 129 -5.90 -9.32 -1.49
CA SER A 129 -7.13 -8.85 -0.86
C SER A 129 -7.20 -9.26 0.61
N GLU A 130 -6.84 -10.50 0.90
CA GLU A 130 -6.89 -11.05 2.26
C GLU A 130 -5.88 -10.39 3.18
N VAL A 131 -4.62 -10.24 2.72
CA VAL A 131 -3.59 -9.63 3.56
C VAL A 131 -3.85 -8.14 3.76
N LEU A 132 -4.37 -7.46 2.75
CA LEU A 132 -4.70 -6.05 2.89
C LEU A 132 -5.85 -5.86 3.89
N MET A 133 -6.91 -6.67 3.80
CA MET A 133 -8.00 -6.60 4.75
C MET A 133 -7.51 -6.81 6.19
N GLY A 134 -6.63 -7.79 6.39
CA GLY A 134 -6.05 -8.05 7.71
C GLY A 134 -5.22 -6.88 8.22
N GLU A 135 -4.45 -6.24 7.34
CA GLU A 135 -3.68 -5.06 7.73
C GLU A 135 -4.58 -3.89 8.11
N MET A 136 -5.69 -3.70 7.38
CA MET A 136 -6.64 -2.62 7.69
C MET A 136 -7.31 -2.82 9.04
N GLU A 137 -7.63 -4.05 9.41
CA GLU A 137 -8.21 -4.35 10.70
C GLU A 137 -7.27 -3.99 11.85
N ASN A 138 -5.97 -3.99 11.61
CA ASN A 138 -4.94 -3.68 12.59
C ASN A 138 -4.44 -2.24 12.56
N LEU A 139 -4.97 -1.40 11.66
CA LEU A 139 -4.58 0.01 11.61
C LEU A 139 -5.24 0.80 12.74
N HIS A 140 -4.41 1.56 13.44
CA HIS A 140 -4.85 2.40 14.56
C HIS A 140 -4.51 3.86 14.34
#